data_c4a7c0e478c86cf07fa6af062632b511
#
_entry.id   c4a7c0e478c86cf07fa6af062632b511
#
_cell.length_a   1.000
_cell.length_b   1.000
_cell.length_c   1.000
_cell.angle_alpha   90.00
_cell.angle_beta   90.00
_cell.angle_gamma   90.00
#
_symmetry.space_group_name_H-M   'P 1'
#
loop_
_entity.id
_entity.type
_entity.pdbx_description
1 polymer ?
#
loop_
_entity_poly.entity_id
_entity_poly.type
_entity_poly.pdbx_seq_one_letter_code
_entity_poly.pdbx_strand_id
1 'polypeptide(L)'
;MCKIKVGCSKTALVRHQQGNTHKEATTRTATLEKTNKKIDSILGPSDKDKARMEIKIASFIAEKNLPLSISEDLMALLKSLFPNDKTLSRVSLGKQKTTNVIRQVLGFQFLRDGCQKLRENKFSVIIDETTDRSTQSQLAILGTYFDAEEYKMNIVLIDMIAIPDGKAITITDYLVKSLEERHIPMENVIGFCADTCNVMFGVNHSVSKLLKERFPWIQTVKCSCHSIHLCASHAGKKIPKSLEDLCRNIYAHFNASSKRTDALREFQEFFETDKHKILQASQTRWLSMKQCVDRIIEQYDVLTHYFTGVVFEDPTHTNDMILKSLKNKFTLAYLEFMSFNLGRLVSFNTLYQSEMPLLHELEIEIRKLLKAVYLDFLDLKYVRETDAFSIDLDKNTIPLTKTYIGVKASHTMREIIDNLGDKHNDVQMFFSHCKNFLIELVGQIKKRFEDCQNFKFLSCLSPKIAHNLSVPSFAEIYESLPYLTEVADLEDVDKEWRAHAMNPSLNDEMECSEYWRVALHDKNSAGNKIYPNLAKIMSVLLSFPFSNAAVERLFSQLSLIKSKHRASLKQESLVALLQPKTYFKDRGSGQAGKYEPTEEMISLHKKMISNATDSTAEELRKNFLKDL
;
A
#
# COMPACT_ATOMS: atom_id res chain seq x y z
N MET A 1 31.35 31.27 2.42
CA MET A 1 31.87 31.27 3.81
C MET A 1 33.36 31.02 3.83
N CYS A 2 34.08 31.61 4.78
CA CYS A 2 35.53 31.43 4.90
C CYS A 2 35.88 30.01 5.39
N LYS A 3 36.64 29.23 4.62
CA LYS A 3 36.99 27.82 4.92
C LYS A 3 38.25 27.65 5.80
N ILE A 4 38.68 28.69 6.51
CA ILE A 4 39.91 28.64 7.33
C ILE A 4 39.55 28.10 8.71
N LYS A 5 40.32 27.08 9.18
CA LYS A 5 40.22 26.57 10.55
C LYS A 5 40.74 27.61 11.53
N VAL A 6 39.96 28.00 12.50
CA VAL A 6 40.30 29.00 13.53
C VAL A 6 40.31 28.31 14.91
N GLY A 7 41.27 28.64 15.75
CA GLY A 7 41.34 28.09 17.13
C GLY A 7 40.17 28.62 18.00
N CYS A 8 39.73 27.79 18.96
CA CYS A 8 38.54 28.02 19.82
C CYS A 8 38.68 29.15 20.88
N SER A 9 39.55 30.17 20.70
CA SER A 9 39.64 31.28 21.63
C SER A 9 38.94 32.54 21.07
N LYS A 10 38.35 33.32 21.96
CA LYS A 10 37.67 34.61 21.61
C LYS A 10 38.59 35.53 20.82
N THR A 11 39.87 35.58 21.19
CA THR A 11 40.90 36.41 20.56
C THR A 11 41.24 35.92 19.16
N ALA A 12 41.27 34.60 18.94
CA ALA A 12 41.54 33.97 17.62
C ALA A 12 40.34 34.25 16.65
N LEU A 13 39.11 34.18 17.14
CA LEU A 13 37.91 34.51 16.41
C LEU A 13 37.86 35.98 15.97
N VAL A 14 38.18 36.90 16.90
CA VAL A 14 38.19 38.36 16.60
C VAL A 14 39.29 38.67 15.57
N ARG A 15 40.49 38.08 15.72
CA ARG A 15 41.58 38.25 14.77
C ARG A 15 41.25 37.72 13.39
N HIS A 16 40.59 36.57 13.34
CA HIS A 16 40.10 35.99 12.06
C HIS A 16 39.06 36.88 11.39
N GLN A 17 38.10 37.41 12.18
CA GLN A 17 37.03 38.28 11.68
C GLN A 17 37.57 39.60 11.13
N GLN A 18 38.69 40.09 11.68
CA GLN A 18 39.37 41.31 11.23
C GLN A 18 40.33 41.08 10.05
N GLY A 19 40.68 39.82 9.78
CA GLY A 19 41.62 39.42 8.72
C GLY A 19 41.08 39.71 7.31
N ASN A 20 41.99 40.13 6.42
CA ASN A 20 41.65 40.48 5.02
C ASN A 20 40.97 39.33 4.28
N THR A 21 41.43 38.08 4.46
CA THR A 21 40.83 36.87 3.86
C THR A 21 39.38 36.63 4.30
N HIS A 22 39.02 36.94 5.55
CA HIS A 22 37.64 36.84 6.02
C HIS A 22 36.79 37.97 5.44
N LYS A 23 37.31 39.20 5.41
CA LYS A 23 36.65 40.37 4.81
C LYS A 23 36.41 40.15 3.31
N GLU A 24 37.40 39.64 2.58
CA GLU A 24 37.25 39.32 1.16
C GLU A 24 36.23 38.21 0.92
N ALA A 25 36.22 37.15 1.74
CA ALA A 25 35.24 36.07 1.64
C ALA A 25 33.80 36.58 1.94
N THR A 26 33.63 37.43 2.96
CA THR A 26 32.33 38.06 3.29
C THR A 26 31.87 39.03 2.20
N THR A 27 32.81 39.83 1.63
CA THR A 27 32.50 40.73 0.52
C THR A 27 32.11 39.95 -0.75
N ARG A 28 32.83 38.84 -1.08
CA ARG A 28 32.45 37.96 -2.18
C ARG A 28 31.08 37.30 -1.98
N THR A 29 30.77 36.86 -0.76
CA THR A 29 29.45 36.29 -0.42
C THR A 29 28.37 37.33 -0.55
N ALA A 30 28.58 38.54 -0.01
CA ALA A 30 27.64 39.66 -0.13
C ALA A 30 27.48 40.13 -1.60
N THR A 31 28.54 40.08 -2.40
CA THR A 31 28.48 40.41 -3.83
C THR A 31 27.72 39.30 -4.60
N LEU A 32 27.93 38.02 -4.28
CA LEU A 32 27.17 36.90 -4.83
C LEU A 32 25.68 36.97 -4.45
N GLU A 33 25.38 37.33 -3.19
CA GLU A 33 23.99 37.55 -2.76
C GLU A 33 23.34 38.74 -3.44
N LYS A 34 24.09 39.86 -3.61
CA LYS A 34 23.63 41.01 -4.39
C LYS A 34 23.47 40.68 -5.87
N THR A 35 24.36 39.87 -6.44
CA THR A 35 24.27 39.41 -7.84
C THR A 35 23.09 38.48 -8.03
N ASN A 36 22.86 37.57 -7.09
CA ASN A 36 21.67 36.71 -7.11
C ASN A 36 20.37 37.53 -6.94
N LYS A 37 20.33 38.51 -6.02
CA LYS A 37 19.21 39.47 -5.91
C LYS A 37 19.03 40.31 -7.19
N LYS A 38 20.11 40.68 -7.87
CA LYS A 38 20.04 41.38 -9.15
C LYS A 38 19.56 40.49 -10.29
N ILE A 39 19.95 39.22 -10.31
CA ILE A 39 19.43 38.24 -11.26
C ILE A 39 17.92 38.02 -11.04
N ASP A 40 17.48 37.92 -9.78
CA ASP A 40 16.05 37.84 -9.43
C ASP A 40 15.26 39.13 -9.80
N SER A 41 15.91 40.30 -9.85
CA SER A 41 15.28 41.54 -10.28
C SER A 41 15.29 41.75 -11.82
N ILE A 42 16.16 41.05 -12.54
CA ILE A 42 16.25 41.07 -14.01
C ILE A 42 15.23 40.13 -14.64
N LEU A 43 14.86 39.06 -13.94
CA LEU A 43 13.74 38.19 -14.30
C LEU A 43 12.44 38.88 -13.88
N GLY A 44 11.87 39.65 -14.78
CA GLY A 44 10.60 40.34 -14.56
C GLY A 44 9.44 39.34 -14.25
N PRO A 45 8.29 39.82 -13.75
CA PRO A 45 7.11 39.00 -13.41
C PRO A 45 6.72 38.00 -14.51
N SER A 46 6.97 38.35 -15.76
CA SER A 46 6.64 37.51 -16.92
C SER A 46 7.44 36.20 -17.03
N ASP A 47 8.67 36.12 -16.53
CA ASP A 47 9.47 34.89 -16.61
C ASP A 47 9.17 33.93 -15.45
N LYS A 48 8.77 34.44 -14.30
CA LYS A 48 8.21 33.62 -13.21
C LYS A 48 6.87 33.00 -13.61
N ASP A 49 5.99 33.78 -14.25
CA ASP A 49 4.68 33.29 -14.71
C ASP A 49 4.83 32.24 -15.80
N LYS A 50 5.79 32.41 -16.72
CA LYS A 50 6.16 31.40 -17.71
C LYS A 50 6.60 30.09 -17.04
N ALA A 51 7.55 30.15 -16.09
CA ALA A 51 8.04 28.97 -15.37
C ALA A 51 6.90 28.27 -14.61
N ARG A 52 6.05 29.04 -13.90
CA ARG A 52 4.87 28.53 -13.20
C ARG A 52 3.94 27.78 -14.12
N MET A 53 3.64 28.33 -15.30
CA MET A 53 2.77 27.69 -16.29
C MET A 53 3.40 26.40 -16.86
N GLU A 54 4.69 26.42 -17.18
CA GLU A 54 5.42 25.24 -17.67
C GLU A 54 5.42 24.11 -16.62
N ILE A 55 5.63 24.43 -15.33
CA ILE A 55 5.58 23.46 -14.23
C ILE A 55 4.15 22.89 -14.05
N LYS A 56 3.11 23.73 -14.09
CA LYS A 56 1.70 23.29 -13.96
C LYS A 56 1.29 22.35 -15.08
N ILE A 57 1.65 22.66 -16.32
CA ILE A 57 1.37 21.79 -17.48
C ILE A 57 2.11 20.45 -17.35
N ALA A 58 3.39 20.48 -16.96
CA ALA A 58 4.16 19.26 -16.71
C ALA A 58 3.58 18.42 -15.57
N SER A 59 3.08 19.06 -14.50
CA SER A 59 2.39 18.40 -13.39
C SER A 59 1.11 17.68 -13.86
N PHE A 60 0.31 18.34 -14.69
CA PHE A 60 -0.89 17.75 -15.27
C PHE A 60 -0.58 16.55 -16.16
N ILE A 61 0.45 16.64 -17.03
CA ILE A 61 0.89 15.54 -17.89
C ILE A 61 1.34 14.35 -17.03
N ALA A 62 2.08 14.59 -15.94
CA ALA A 62 2.54 13.54 -15.03
C ALA A 62 1.38 12.92 -14.25
N GLU A 63 0.47 13.72 -13.66
CA GLU A 63 -0.71 13.22 -12.93
C GLU A 63 -1.59 12.33 -13.80
N LYS A 64 -1.92 12.79 -15.01
CA LYS A 64 -2.82 12.08 -15.94
C LYS A 64 -2.14 10.99 -16.75
N ASN A 65 -0.84 10.75 -16.54
CA ASN A 65 -0.06 9.75 -17.27
C ASN A 65 -0.12 9.94 -18.82
N LEU A 66 -0.16 11.18 -19.27
CA LEU A 66 -0.20 11.47 -20.69
C LEU A 66 1.16 11.20 -21.33
N PRO A 67 1.23 10.88 -22.63
CA PRO A 67 2.50 10.81 -23.37
C PRO A 67 3.27 12.12 -23.23
N LEU A 68 4.58 12.06 -22.94
CA LEU A 68 5.38 13.28 -22.80
C LEU A 68 5.45 14.12 -24.10
N SER A 69 5.25 13.49 -25.25
CA SER A 69 5.15 14.17 -26.56
C SER A 69 3.89 15.03 -26.70
N ILE A 70 2.82 14.74 -25.93
CA ILE A 70 1.57 15.53 -25.98
C ILE A 70 1.79 17.00 -25.62
N SER A 71 2.92 17.31 -24.93
CA SER A 71 3.22 18.67 -24.52
C SER A 71 3.26 19.66 -25.69
N GLU A 72 3.74 19.24 -26.85
CA GLU A 72 3.81 20.09 -28.04
C GLU A 72 2.42 20.38 -28.61
N ASP A 73 1.60 19.34 -28.76
CA ASP A 73 0.21 19.46 -29.24
C ASP A 73 -0.65 20.25 -28.27
N LEU A 74 -0.49 19.99 -26.96
CA LEU A 74 -1.21 20.71 -25.91
C LEU A 74 -0.84 22.20 -25.91
N MET A 75 0.43 22.53 -26.10
CA MET A 75 0.87 23.91 -26.23
C MET A 75 0.31 24.60 -27.47
N ALA A 76 0.30 23.91 -28.62
CA ALA A 76 -0.31 24.44 -29.86
C ALA A 76 -1.81 24.72 -29.64
N LEU A 77 -2.54 23.77 -29.03
CA LEU A 77 -3.94 23.93 -28.71
C LEU A 77 -4.21 25.13 -27.78
N LEU A 78 -3.49 25.21 -26.64
CA LEU A 78 -3.66 26.31 -25.68
C LEU A 78 -3.39 27.67 -26.31
N LYS A 79 -2.33 27.81 -27.13
CA LYS A 79 -2.03 29.05 -27.84
C LYS A 79 -3.10 29.42 -28.86
N SER A 80 -3.73 28.44 -29.50
CA SER A 80 -4.83 28.71 -30.43
C SER A 80 -6.11 29.16 -29.74
N LEU A 81 -6.37 28.62 -28.53
CA LEU A 81 -7.54 29.00 -27.71
C LEU A 81 -7.39 30.36 -27.04
N PHE A 82 -6.16 30.73 -26.68
CA PHE A 82 -5.85 31.98 -25.97
C PHE A 82 -4.79 32.81 -26.71
N PRO A 83 -5.05 33.29 -27.94
CA PRO A 83 -4.06 33.93 -28.79
C PRO A 83 -3.49 35.25 -28.23
N ASN A 84 -4.26 35.92 -27.35
CA ASN A 84 -3.89 37.21 -26.77
C ASN A 84 -3.17 37.10 -25.42
N ASP A 85 -2.97 35.90 -24.89
CA ASP A 85 -2.25 35.71 -23.62
C ASP A 85 -0.74 35.85 -23.84
N LYS A 86 -0.19 36.95 -23.30
CA LYS A 86 1.22 37.30 -23.41
C LYS A 86 2.16 36.31 -22.72
N THR A 87 1.72 35.68 -21.63
CA THR A 87 2.50 34.69 -20.89
C THR A 87 2.53 33.38 -21.66
N LEU A 88 1.37 32.90 -22.09
CA LEU A 88 1.21 31.65 -22.82
C LEU A 88 1.96 31.68 -24.17
N SER A 89 1.98 32.82 -24.86
CA SER A 89 2.74 32.99 -26.12
C SER A 89 4.24 32.69 -25.95
N ARG A 90 4.80 32.98 -24.76
CA ARG A 90 6.23 32.77 -24.43
C ARG A 90 6.51 31.37 -23.84
N VAL A 91 5.50 30.61 -23.45
CA VAL A 91 5.66 29.23 -22.94
C VAL A 91 6.10 28.32 -24.07
N SER A 92 7.13 27.52 -23.82
CA SER A 92 7.68 26.55 -24.76
C SER A 92 7.95 25.23 -24.04
N LEU A 93 7.10 24.23 -24.27
CA LEU A 93 7.19 22.89 -23.69
C LEU A 93 7.19 21.87 -24.81
N GLY A 94 8.39 21.41 -25.22
CA GLY A 94 8.54 20.20 -26.03
C GLY A 94 8.78 18.97 -25.13
N LYS A 95 8.75 17.79 -25.73
CA LYS A 95 8.95 16.49 -25.04
C LYS A 95 10.17 16.48 -24.11
N GLN A 96 11.34 16.94 -24.60
CA GLN A 96 12.58 16.93 -23.83
C GLN A 96 12.50 17.86 -22.60
N LYS A 97 12.01 19.08 -22.80
CA LYS A 97 11.86 20.06 -21.71
C LYS A 97 10.85 19.58 -20.67
N THR A 98 9.72 19.03 -21.11
CA THR A 98 8.72 18.44 -20.20
C THR A 98 9.33 17.31 -19.36
N THR A 99 10.14 16.44 -20.00
CA THR A 99 10.87 15.37 -19.30
C THR A 99 11.81 15.96 -18.24
N ASN A 100 12.55 17.00 -18.57
CA ASN A 100 13.48 17.64 -17.63
C ASN A 100 12.75 18.35 -16.49
N VAL A 101 11.63 19.04 -16.75
CA VAL A 101 10.80 19.65 -15.70
C VAL A 101 10.26 18.60 -14.74
N ILE A 102 9.77 17.46 -15.25
CA ILE A 102 9.30 16.36 -14.40
C ILE A 102 10.44 15.77 -13.57
N ARG A 103 11.64 15.57 -14.17
CA ARG A 103 12.77 14.96 -13.46
C ARG A 103 13.44 15.89 -12.46
N GLN A 104 13.80 17.12 -12.91
CA GLN A 104 14.67 18.01 -12.16
C GLN A 104 13.94 19.05 -11.31
N VAL A 105 12.63 19.22 -11.54
CA VAL A 105 11.82 20.15 -10.74
C VAL A 105 10.80 19.39 -9.90
N LEU A 106 9.84 18.70 -10.54
CA LEU A 106 8.75 18.04 -9.79
C LEU A 106 9.24 16.85 -8.97
N GLY A 107 9.91 15.88 -9.64
CA GLY A 107 10.40 14.67 -8.96
C GLY A 107 11.40 14.99 -7.85
N PHE A 108 12.28 15.97 -8.09
CA PHE A 108 13.24 16.44 -7.09
C PHE A 108 12.54 17.06 -5.89
N GLN A 109 11.66 18.05 -6.12
CA GLN A 109 11.02 18.79 -5.03
C GLN A 109 10.16 17.86 -4.17
N PHE A 110 9.33 17.01 -4.79
CA PHE A 110 8.47 16.11 -4.02
C PHE A 110 9.25 15.04 -3.24
N LEU A 111 10.38 14.54 -3.80
CA LEU A 111 11.26 13.65 -3.05
C LEU A 111 11.91 14.37 -1.87
N ARG A 112 12.42 15.58 -2.08
CA ARG A 112 13.05 16.38 -1.03
C ARG A 112 12.10 16.68 0.11
N ASP A 113 10.89 17.14 -0.23
CA ASP A 113 9.86 17.45 0.78
C ASP A 113 9.46 16.19 1.56
N GLY A 114 9.31 15.05 0.84
CA GLY A 114 9.05 13.76 1.47
C GLY A 114 10.18 13.31 2.41
N CYS A 115 11.44 13.37 1.95
CA CYS A 115 12.60 13.03 2.78
C CYS A 115 12.72 13.93 4.00
N GLN A 116 12.42 15.23 3.88
CA GLN A 116 12.41 16.14 5.02
C GLN A 116 11.37 15.72 6.05
N LYS A 117 10.16 15.34 5.61
CA LYS A 117 9.13 14.83 6.53
C LYS A 117 9.57 13.56 7.25
N LEU A 118 10.29 12.65 6.56
CA LEU A 118 10.83 11.44 7.19
C LEU A 118 12.00 11.72 8.16
N ARG A 119 12.73 12.82 7.99
CA ARG A 119 13.76 13.26 8.96
C ARG A 119 13.14 13.84 10.23
N GLU A 120 11.97 14.46 10.10
CA GLU A 120 11.27 15.15 11.20
C GLU A 120 10.32 14.24 11.98
N ASN A 121 9.94 13.07 11.42
CA ASN A 121 8.94 12.18 11.99
C ASN A 121 9.46 10.78 12.16
N LYS A 122 8.97 10.06 13.19
CA LYS A 122 9.08 8.60 13.25
C LYS A 122 8.16 8.00 12.18
N PHE A 123 8.66 7.00 11.44
CA PHE A 123 7.95 6.44 10.30
C PHE A 123 8.21 4.94 10.13
N SER A 124 7.42 4.29 9.32
CA SER A 124 7.62 2.89 8.97
C SER A 124 8.05 2.73 7.51
N VAL A 125 8.86 1.73 7.25
CA VAL A 125 9.31 1.37 5.90
C VAL A 125 8.48 0.20 5.38
N ILE A 126 7.99 0.33 4.15
CA ILE A 126 7.32 -0.74 3.42
C ILE A 126 8.11 -1.03 2.16
N ILE A 127 8.51 -2.29 1.95
CA ILE A 127 9.21 -2.70 0.75
C ILE A 127 8.51 -3.84 0.03
N ASP A 128 8.71 -3.92 -1.28
CA ASP A 128 8.31 -5.06 -2.08
C ASP A 128 9.14 -5.13 -3.36
N GLU A 129 9.26 -6.33 -3.93
CA GLU A 129 9.96 -6.56 -5.18
C GLU A 129 8.99 -6.75 -6.34
N THR A 130 9.34 -6.20 -7.48
CA THR A 130 8.64 -6.48 -8.73
C THR A 130 9.62 -6.73 -9.84
N THR A 131 9.24 -7.60 -10.77
CA THR A 131 9.99 -7.78 -12.02
C THR A 131 9.35 -6.91 -13.09
N ASP A 132 10.13 -6.00 -13.65
CA ASP A 132 9.65 -5.16 -14.73
C ASP A 132 9.53 -5.95 -16.06
N ARG A 133 8.97 -5.32 -17.08
CA ARG A 133 8.84 -5.94 -18.41
C ARG A 133 10.17 -6.22 -19.10
N SER A 134 11.26 -5.65 -18.63
CA SER A 134 12.62 -5.91 -19.09
C SER A 134 13.33 -7.00 -18.28
N THR A 135 12.59 -7.75 -17.46
CA THR A 135 13.08 -8.85 -16.59
C THR A 135 14.07 -8.42 -15.52
N GLN A 136 14.17 -7.12 -15.22
CA GLN A 136 14.97 -6.62 -14.10
C GLN A 136 14.14 -6.59 -12.81
N SER A 137 14.71 -7.15 -11.74
CA SER A 137 14.13 -7.03 -10.40
C SER A 137 14.30 -5.58 -9.89
N GLN A 138 13.17 -5.02 -9.45
CA GLN A 138 13.08 -3.66 -8.92
C GLN A 138 12.62 -3.74 -7.46
N LEU A 139 13.36 -3.12 -6.55
CA LEU A 139 12.97 -2.94 -5.15
C LEU A 139 12.32 -1.57 -4.98
N ALA A 140 11.07 -1.53 -4.57
CA ALA A 140 10.39 -0.30 -4.16
C ALA A 140 10.55 -0.09 -2.65
N ILE A 141 10.90 1.12 -2.22
CA ILE A 141 11.06 1.50 -0.82
C ILE A 141 10.15 2.69 -0.55
N LEU A 142 9.15 2.49 0.29
CA LEU A 142 8.23 3.52 0.74
C LEU A 142 8.44 3.82 2.22
N GLY A 143 8.38 5.09 2.59
CA GLY A 143 8.22 5.54 3.97
C GLY A 143 6.76 5.90 4.23
N THR A 144 6.20 5.48 5.37
CA THR A 144 4.84 5.83 5.76
C THR A 144 4.83 6.42 7.17
N TYR A 145 4.17 7.56 7.34
CA TYR A 145 4.00 8.21 8.64
C TYR A 145 2.60 8.80 8.78
N PHE A 146 2.13 8.88 10.01
CA PHE A 146 0.85 9.51 10.31
C PHE A 146 1.04 10.99 10.64
N ASP A 147 0.31 11.84 9.94
CA ASP A 147 0.26 13.28 10.20
C ASP A 147 -0.96 13.60 11.06
N ALA A 148 -0.71 13.98 12.32
CA ALA A 148 -1.77 14.31 13.26
C ALA A 148 -2.47 15.64 12.93
N GLU A 149 -1.86 16.53 12.17
CA GLU A 149 -2.49 17.80 11.76
C GLU A 149 -3.51 17.57 10.63
N GLU A 150 -3.16 16.73 9.65
CA GLU A 150 -4.06 16.38 8.57
C GLU A 150 -4.96 15.18 8.92
N TYR A 151 -4.70 14.50 10.04
CA TYR A 151 -5.27 13.22 10.44
C TYR A 151 -5.23 12.19 9.30
N LYS A 152 -4.04 11.91 8.81
CA LYS A 152 -3.85 11.15 7.58
C LYS A 152 -2.54 10.36 7.58
N MET A 153 -2.58 9.16 6.98
CA MET A 153 -1.36 8.44 6.58
C MET A 153 -0.76 9.08 5.34
N ASN A 154 0.50 9.46 5.41
CA ASN A 154 1.27 9.94 4.27
C ASN A 154 2.23 8.87 3.78
N ILE A 155 2.38 8.79 2.47
CA ILE A 155 3.24 7.83 1.78
C ILE A 155 4.30 8.59 1.00
N VAL A 156 5.57 8.29 1.26
CA VAL A 156 6.73 8.87 0.57
C VAL A 156 7.42 7.78 -0.23
N LEU A 157 7.52 7.93 -1.54
CA LEU A 157 8.38 7.07 -2.35
C LEU A 157 9.84 7.48 -2.13
N ILE A 158 10.56 6.72 -1.30
CA ILE A 158 11.96 6.98 -0.99
C ILE A 158 12.82 6.62 -2.19
N ASP A 159 12.66 5.39 -2.70
CA ASP A 159 13.42 4.93 -3.86
C ASP A 159 12.71 3.80 -4.61
N MET A 160 13.17 3.57 -5.82
CA MET A 160 12.84 2.40 -6.63
C MET A 160 14.11 2.00 -7.39
N ILE A 161 14.72 0.88 -6.97
CA ILE A 161 16.10 0.53 -7.33
C ILE A 161 16.13 -0.80 -8.06
N ALA A 162 16.90 -0.88 -9.14
CA ALA A 162 17.24 -2.18 -9.72
C ALA A 162 18.23 -2.91 -8.80
N ILE A 163 17.88 -4.12 -8.39
CA ILE A 163 18.73 -4.96 -7.54
C ILE A 163 19.33 -6.12 -8.36
N PRO A 164 20.59 -6.49 -8.08
CA PRO A 164 21.28 -7.54 -8.83
C PRO A 164 20.76 -8.94 -8.52
N ASP A 165 20.29 -9.15 -7.29
CA ASP A 165 19.69 -10.40 -6.83
C ASP A 165 18.64 -10.13 -5.74
N GLY A 166 17.78 -11.11 -5.48
CA GLY A 166 16.75 -11.05 -4.43
C GLY A 166 17.21 -11.62 -3.08
N LYS A 167 18.50 -11.54 -2.71
CA LYS A 167 18.98 -12.03 -1.41
C LYS A 167 18.67 -11.04 -0.29
N ALA A 168 18.35 -11.56 0.89
CA ALA A 168 18.01 -10.75 2.05
C ALA A 168 19.11 -9.71 2.41
N ILE A 169 20.38 -10.09 2.33
CA ILE A 169 21.49 -9.18 2.62
C ILE A 169 21.55 -8.03 1.61
N THR A 170 21.41 -8.34 0.31
CA THR A 170 21.40 -7.34 -0.76
C THR A 170 20.26 -6.36 -0.56
N ILE A 171 19.03 -6.85 -0.31
CA ILE A 171 17.85 -6.01 -0.09
C ILE A 171 18.05 -5.11 1.14
N THR A 172 18.56 -5.68 2.25
CA THR A 172 18.81 -4.92 3.48
C THR A 172 19.85 -3.83 3.27
N ASP A 173 20.95 -4.12 2.58
CA ASP A 173 22.01 -3.15 2.33
C ASP A 173 21.54 -2.02 1.39
N TYR A 174 20.76 -2.34 0.35
CA TYR A 174 20.18 -1.34 -0.51
C TYR A 174 19.14 -0.46 0.21
N LEU A 175 18.34 -1.05 1.11
CA LEU A 175 17.40 -0.30 1.95
C LEU A 175 18.14 0.71 2.83
N VAL A 176 19.13 0.25 3.61
CA VAL A 176 19.90 1.11 4.52
C VAL A 176 20.62 2.20 3.72
N LYS A 177 21.31 1.83 2.65
CA LYS A 177 22.00 2.77 1.75
C LYS A 177 21.07 3.83 1.18
N SER A 178 19.84 3.46 0.78
CA SER A 178 18.87 4.42 0.24
C SER A 178 18.46 5.48 1.26
N LEU A 179 18.37 5.12 2.54
CA LEU A 179 18.06 6.06 3.61
C LEU A 179 19.27 6.94 3.93
N GLU A 180 20.48 6.35 4.03
CA GLU A 180 21.74 7.08 4.27
C GLU A 180 22.03 8.12 3.17
N GLU A 181 21.92 7.74 1.89
CA GLU A 181 22.13 8.64 0.75
C GLU A 181 21.17 9.85 0.76
N ARG A 182 20.02 9.73 1.42
CA ARG A 182 19.02 10.80 1.58
C ARG A 182 19.05 11.45 2.96
N HIS A 183 20.09 11.15 3.74
CA HIS A 183 20.28 11.69 5.10
C HIS A 183 19.04 11.46 6.01
N ILE A 184 18.33 10.35 5.82
CA ILE A 184 17.20 9.94 6.67
C ILE A 184 17.74 9.09 7.81
N PRO A 185 17.61 9.51 9.09
CA PRO A 185 18.15 8.77 10.23
C PRO A 185 17.43 7.42 10.39
N MET A 186 18.21 6.34 10.60
CA MET A 186 17.65 5.01 10.89
C MET A 186 16.86 4.97 12.20
N GLU A 187 17.20 5.84 13.14
CA GLU A 187 16.52 6.01 14.43
C GLU A 187 15.05 6.48 14.26
N ASN A 188 14.73 7.06 13.10
CA ASN A 188 13.36 7.43 12.78
C ASN A 188 12.54 6.28 12.22
N VAL A 189 13.18 5.19 11.78
CA VAL A 189 12.48 3.99 11.30
C VAL A 189 12.01 3.16 12.48
N ILE A 190 10.70 3.15 12.75
CA ILE A 190 10.10 2.40 13.87
C ILE A 190 9.49 1.07 13.44
N GLY A 191 9.10 0.95 12.17
CA GLY A 191 8.41 -0.22 11.65
C GLY A 191 8.92 -0.66 10.28
N PHE A 192 8.82 -1.96 10.03
CA PHE A 192 9.14 -2.58 8.75
C PHE A 192 8.01 -3.51 8.33
N CYS A 193 7.52 -3.39 7.09
CA CYS A 193 6.52 -4.29 6.52
C CYS A 193 6.92 -4.72 5.11
N ALA A 194 6.70 -5.99 4.82
CA ALA A 194 6.88 -6.59 3.50
C ALA A 194 5.91 -7.77 3.31
N ASP A 195 5.96 -8.42 2.16
CA ASP A 195 5.29 -9.69 1.96
C ASP A 195 5.88 -10.79 2.87
N THR A 196 5.23 -11.94 2.96
CA THR A 196 5.63 -13.01 3.88
C THR A 196 6.53 -14.08 3.24
N CYS A 197 7.23 -13.75 2.17
CA CYS A 197 8.17 -14.68 1.55
C CYS A 197 9.38 -14.96 2.47
N ASN A 198 10.07 -16.08 2.21
CA ASN A 198 11.20 -16.50 3.05
C ASN A 198 12.35 -15.50 3.07
N VAL A 199 12.55 -14.75 1.98
CA VAL A 199 13.58 -13.71 1.91
C VAL A 199 13.26 -12.57 2.89
N MET A 200 11.99 -12.19 3.01
CA MET A 200 11.56 -11.09 3.87
C MET A 200 11.41 -11.51 5.34
N PHE A 201 10.84 -12.70 5.62
CA PHE A 201 10.49 -13.16 6.98
C PHE A 201 10.93 -14.59 7.33
N GLY A 202 11.90 -15.16 6.61
CA GLY A 202 12.44 -16.49 6.93
C GLY A 202 13.17 -16.53 8.27
N VAL A 203 13.20 -17.71 8.89
CA VAL A 203 13.73 -17.92 10.25
C VAL A 203 15.24 -17.68 10.34
N ASN A 204 16.01 -18.07 9.32
CA ASN A 204 17.48 -18.07 9.40
C ASN A 204 18.11 -16.78 8.85
N HIS A 205 17.86 -16.47 7.57
CA HIS A 205 18.39 -15.31 6.88
C HIS A 205 17.25 -14.60 6.16
N SER A 206 16.77 -13.52 6.74
CA SER A 206 15.72 -12.71 6.15
C SER A 206 15.98 -11.22 6.40
N VAL A 207 15.37 -10.37 5.57
CA VAL A 207 15.47 -8.91 5.74
C VAL A 207 15.01 -8.50 7.14
N SER A 208 13.88 -9.03 7.61
CA SER A 208 13.36 -8.78 8.96
C SER A 208 14.35 -9.12 10.06
N LYS A 209 15.06 -10.27 9.95
CA LYS A 209 16.06 -10.70 10.93
C LYS A 209 17.30 -9.79 10.89
N LEU A 210 17.84 -9.52 9.71
CA LEU A 210 19.00 -8.64 9.54
C LEU A 210 18.71 -7.21 10.03
N LEU A 211 17.49 -6.70 9.80
CA LEU A 211 17.10 -5.40 10.34
C LEU A 211 17.02 -5.40 11.86
N LYS A 212 16.43 -6.43 12.48
CA LYS A 212 16.37 -6.55 13.95
C LYS A 212 17.75 -6.72 14.60
N GLU A 213 18.68 -7.40 13.95
CA GLU A 213 20.06 -7.55 14.43
C GLU A 213 20.83 -6.23 14.38
N ARG A 214 20.62 -5.41 13.34
CA ARG A 214 21.28 -4.11 13.18
C ARG A 214 20.58 -2.98 13.93
N PHE A 215 19.23 -3.03 14.02
CA PHE A 215 18.36 -1.99 14.55
C PHE A 215 17.27 -2.63 15.43
N PRO A 216 17.58 -2.99 16.68
CA PRO A 216 16.69 -3.79 17.55
C PRO A 216 15.35 -3.13 17.87
N TRP A 217 15.24 -1.82 17.76
CA TRP A 217 14.02 -1.07 18.03
C TRP A 217 12.96 -1.17 16.92
N ILE A 218 13.34 -1.61 15.69
CA ILE A 218 12.41 -1.71 14.56
C ILE A 218 11.43 -2.86 14.80
N GLN A 219 10.15 -2.52 14.83
CA GLN A 219 9.08 -3.51 14.87
C GLN A 219 8.80 -4.06 13.47
N THR A 220 8.78 -5.37 13.32
CA THR A 220 8.55 -6.00 12.01
C THR A 220 7.15 -6.57 11.93
N VAL A 221 6.42 -6.21 10.90
CA VAL A 221 5.02 -6.61 10.66
C VAL A 221 4.90 -7.33 9.33
N LYS A 222 4.33 -8.54 9.35
CA LYS A 222 3.99 -9.27 8.13
C LYS A 222 2.77 -8.66 7.47
N CYS A 223 2.78 -8.51 6.15
CA CYS A 223 1.62 -8.01 5.42
C CYS A 223 0.37 -8.88 5.71
N SER A 224 -0.66 -8.27 6.32
CA SER A 224 -1.91 -8.96 6.65
C SER A 224 -2.66 -9.42 5.39
N CYS A 225 -2.67 -8.61 4.33
CA CYS A 225 -3.29 -8.95 3.06
C CYS A 225 -2.62 -10.17 2.40
N HIS A 226 -1.29 -10.22 2.38
CA HIS A 226 -0.57 -11.37 1.82
C HIS A 226 -0.76 -12.63 2.70
N SER A 227 -0.74 -12.48 4.02
CA SER A 227 -0.95 -13.57 4.98
C SER A 227 -2.30 -14.24 4.78
N ILE A 228 -3.40 -13.48 4.63
CA ILE A 228 -4.75 -14.05 4.45
C ILE A 228 -4.90 -14.70 3.06
N HIS A 229 -4.24 -14.20 2.02
CA HIS A 229 -4.17 -14.86 0.71
C HIS A 229 -3.53 -16.25 0.82
N LEU A 230 -2.45 -16.37 1.59
CA LEU A 230 -1.78 -17.66 1.81
C LEU A 230 -2.66 -18.61 2.65
N CYS A 231 -3.41 -18.11 3.64
CA CYS A 231 -4.38 -18.93 4.38
C CYS A 231 -5.42 -19.53 3.42
N ALA A 232 -6.01 -18.72 2.54
CA ALA A 232 -6.93 -19.19 1.51
C ALA A 232 -6.30 -20.23 0.57
N SER A 233 -5.06 -20.00 0.14
CA SER A 233 -4.32 -20.91 -0.75
C SER A 233 -4.07 -22.26 -0.12
N HIS A 234 -3.67 -22.31 1.15
CA HIS A 234 -3.42 -23.56 1.85
C HIS A 234 -4.71 -24.33 2.13
N ALA A 235 -5.77 -23.63 2.58
CA ALA A 235 -7.08 -24.25 2.79
C ALA A 235 -7.66 -24.81 1.48
N GLY A 236 -7.54 -24.08 0.38
CA GLY A 236 -8.00 -24.49 -0.95
C GLY A 236 -7.43 -25.82 -1.43
N LYS A 237 -6.22 -26.20 -0.99
CA LYS A 237 -5.62 -27.51 -1.31
C LYS A 237 -6.37 -28.70 -0.70
N LYS A 238 -7.28 -28.48 0.26
CA LYS A 238 -8.11 -29.53 0.87
C LYS A 238 -9.41 -29.79 0.09
N ILE A 239 -9.73 -28.94 -0.86
CA ILE A 239 -10.84 -29.11 -1.81
C ILE A 239 -10.36 -29.84 -3.07
N PRO A 240 -11.20 -30.63 -3.74
CA PRO A 240 -10.80 -31.34 -4.96
C PRO A 240 -10.21 -30.42 -6.01
N LYS A 241 -9.01 -30.74 -6.51
CA LYS A 241 -8.29 -29.94 -7.51
C LYS A 241 -9.09 -29.73 -8.79
N SER A 242 -9.98 -30.67 -9.13
CA SER A 242 -10.88 -30.57 -10.27
C SER A 242 -11.69 -29.29 -10.32
N LEU A 243 -11.98 -28.64 -9.18
CA LEU A 243 -12.71 -27.38 -9.13
C LEU A 243 -11.84 -26.20 -9.58
N GLU A 244 -10.57 -26.17 -9.17
CA GLU A 244 -9.62 -25.16 -9.67
C GLU A 244 -9.38 -25.33 -11.16
N ASP A 245 -9.20 -26.59 -11.62
CA ASP A 245 -9.02 -26.91 -13.02
C ASP A 245 -10.27 -26.56 -13.83
N LEU A 246 -11.48 -26.77 -13.31
CA LEU A 246 -12.73 -26.34 -13.93
C LEU A 246 -12.75 -24.82 -14.17
N CYS A 247 -12.46 -24.02 -13.13
CA CYS A 247 -12.43 -22.56 -13.25
C CYS A 247 -11.44 -22.08 -14.31
N ARG A 248 -10.24 -22.68 -14.34
CA ARG A 248 -9.20 -22.36 -15.31
C ARG A 248 -9.58 -22.77 -16.73
N ASN A 249 -10.12 -23.97 -16.91
CA ASN A 249 -10.48 -24.49 -18.21
C ASN A 249 -11.64 -23.71 -18.83
N ILE A 250 -12.67 -23.36 -18.05
CA ILE A 250 -13.76 -22.49 -18.52
C ILE A 250 -13.22 -21.14 -18.99
N TYR A 251 -12.36 -20.48 -18.18
CA TYR A 251 -11.74 -19.23 -18.60
C TYR A 251 -10.91 -19.39 -19.88
N ALA A 252 -10.06 -20.40 -19.95
CA ALA A 252 -9.21 -20.64 -21.12
C ALA A 252 -10.02 -20.89 -22.39
N HIS A 253 -11.14 -21.60 -22.27
CA HIS A 253 -12.05 -21.88 -23.39
C HIS A 253 -12.60 -20.59 -24.03
N PHE A 254 -13.09 -19.66 -23.22
CA PHE A 254 -13.66 -18.39 -23.72
C PHE A 254 -12.60 -17.37 -24.09
N ASN A 255 -11.48 -17.32 -23.36
CA ASN A 255 -10.41 -16.36 -23.65
C ASN A 255 -9.67 -16.68 -24.96
N ALA A 256 -9.75 -17.90 -25.45
CA ALA A 256 -9.09 -18.32 -26.67
C ALA A 256 -9.83 -17.87 -27.95
N SER A 257 -11.12 -17.46 -27.89
CA SER A 257 -11.93 -17.17 -29.07
C SER A 257 -13.07 -16.18 -28.78
N SER A 258 -13.10 -15.10 -29.54
CA SER A 258 -14.22 -14.13 -29.52
C SER A 258 -15.53 -14.79 -29.95
N LYS A 259 -15.48 -15.69 -30.95
CA LYS A 259 -16.66 -16.45 -31.42
C LYS A 259 -17.30 -17.27 -30.30
N ARG A 260 -16.51 -17.92 -29.43
CA ARG A 260 -17.01 -18.65 -28.26
C ARG A 260 -17.64 -17.72 -27.23
N THR A 261 -17.05 -16.53 -27.05
CA THR A 261 -17.61 -15.51 -26.16
C THR A 261 -18.94 -14.97 -26.69
N ASP A 262 -19.07 -14.77 -28.00
CA ASP A 262 -20.32 -14.33 -28.62
C ASP A 262 -21.40 -15.42 -28.53
N ALA A 263 -21.05 -16.68 -28.77
CA ALA A 263 -21.97 -17.81 -28.56
C ALA A 263 -22.44 -17.90 -27.10
N LEU A 264 -21.55 -17.68 -26.10
CA LEU A 264 -21.97 -17.63 -24.69
C LEU A 264 -23.01 -16.52 -24.46
N ARG A 265 -22.85 -15.35 -25.10
CA ARG A 265 -23.81 -14.24 -24.97
C ARG A 265 -25.19 -14.60 -25.49
N GLU A 266 -25.28 -15.36 -26.56
CA GLU A 266 -26.56 -15.87 -27.09
C GLU A 266 -27.24 -16.79 -26.06
N PHE A 267 -26.49 -17.68 -25.40
CA PHE A 267 -27.02 -18.49 -24.31
C PHE A 267 -27.43 -17.66 -23.09
N GLN A 268 -26.63 -16.66 -22.71
CA GLN A 268 -26.98 -15.75 -21.62
C GLN A 268 -28.28 -14.99 -21.90
N GLU A 269 -28.48 -14.57 -23.14
CA GLU A 269 -29.71 -13.92 -23.57
C GLU A 269 -30.91 -14.87 -23.53
N PHE A 270 -30.73 -16.09 -24.02
CA PHE A 270 -31.77 -17.12 -23.99
C PHE A 270 -32.22 -17.48 -22.56
N PHE A 271 -31.29 -17.53 -21.61
CA PHE A 271 -31.55 -17.82 -20.20
C PHE A 271 -31.87 -16.57 -19.36
N GLU A 272 -32.03 -15.42 -19.98
CA GLU A 272 -32.30 -14.12 -19.32
C GLU A 272 -31.28 -13.80 -18.20
N THR A 273 -30.01 -14.23 -18.39
CA THR A 273 -28.94 -14.03 -17.43
C THR A 273 -28.07 -12.83 -17.85
N ASP A 274 -27.51 -12.10 -16.89
CA ASP A 274 -26.63 -10.97 -17.15
C ASP A 274 -25.46 -11.32 -18.07
N LYS A 275 -25.22 -10.48 -19.08
CA LYS A 275 -24.14 -10.69 -20.09
C LYS A 275 -22.78 -10.38 -19.52
N HIS A 276 -22.30 -11.21 -18.62
CA HIS A 276 -21.02 -11.05 -17.98
C HIS A 276 -19.93 -11.92 -18.61
N LYS A 277 -18.70 -11.39 -18.67
CA LYS A 277 -17.52 -12.17 -19.09
C LYS A 277 -17.09 -13.14 -18.01
N ILE A 278 -16.58 -14.30 -18.42
CA ILE A 278 -15.88 -15.22 -17.52
C ILE A 278 -14.56 -14.59 -17.06
N LEU A 279 -14.29 -14.68 -15.77
CA LEU A 279 -13.14 -14.04 -15.14
C LEU A 279 -11.97 -15.02 -14.99
N GLN A 280 -10.74 -14.50 -15.07
CA GLN A 280 -9.54 -15.28 -14.87
C GLN A 280 -9.29 -15.49 -13.37
N ALA A 281 -9.10 -16.76 -12.98
CA ALA A 281 -8.55 -17.08 -11.68
C ALA A 281 -7.04 -16.82 -11.68
N SER A 282 -6.54 -15.89 -10.87
CA SER A 282 -5.10 -15.67 -10.72
C SER A 282 -4.44 -16.84 -10.02
N GLN A 283 -3.29 -17.29 -10.52
CA GLN A 283 -2.54 -18.40 -9.91
C GLN A 283 -1.95 -18.07 -8.54
N THR A 284 -1.64 -16.78 -8.31
CA THR A 284 -0.91 -16.30 -7.12
C THR A 284 -1.81 -15.66 -6.07
N ARG A 285 -3.07 -15.32 -6.40
CA ARG A 285 -3.98 -14.57 -5.51
C ARG A 285 -5.31 -15.29 -5.36
N TRP A 286 -5.37 -16.24 -4.43
CA TRP A 286 -6.57 -17.06 -4.18
C TRP A 286 -7.85 -16.28 -3.90
N LEU A 287 -7.76 -15.07 -3.34
CA LEU A 287 -8.96 -14.25 -3.14
C LEU A 287 -9.55 -13.71 -4.46
N SER A 288 -8.77 -13.66 -5.55
CA SER A 288 -9.33 -13.39 -6.88
C SER A 288 -10.16 -14.57 -7.42
N MET A 289 -9.97 -15.77 -6.88
CA MET A 289 -10.78 -16.95 -7.17
C MET A 289 -12.26 -16.74 -6.80
N LYS A 290 -12.55 -15.94 -5.74
CA LYS A 290 -13.93 -15.68 -5.35
C LYS A 290 -14.75 -15.10 -6.50
N GLN A 291 -14.26 -14.07 -7.18
CA GLN A 291 -14.99 -13.45 -8.30
C GLN A 291 -15.18 -14.45 -9.46
N CYS A 292 -14.19 -15.31 -9.70
CA CYS A 292 -14.30 -16.37 -10.71
C CYS A 292 -15.36 -17.40 -10.32
N VAL A 293 -15.34 -17.87 -9.08
CA VAL A 293 -16.30 -18.83 -8.53
C VAL A 293 -17.72 -18.25 -8.56
N ASP A 294 -17.89 -17.01 -8.08
CA ASP A 294 -19.20 -16.33 -8.10
C ASP A 294 -19.74 -16.22 -9.52
N ARG A 295 -18.88 -15.88 -10.50
CA ARG A 295 -19.27 -15.81 -11.89
C ARG A 295 -19.67 -17.16 -12.48
N ILE A 296 -19.00 -18.24 -12.11
CA ILE A 296 -19.36 -19.59 -12.55
C ILE A 296 -20.70 -20.02 -11.91
N ILE A 297 -20.92 -19.73 -10.62
CA ILE A 297 -22.21 -20.00 -9.94
C ILE A 297 -23.34 -19.23 -10.62
N GLU A 298 -23.16 -17.93 -10.89
CA GLU A 298 -24.14 -17.08 -11.57
C GLU A 298 -24.52 -17.64 -12.95
N GLN A 299 -23.57 -18.18 -13.67
CA GLN A 299 -23.72 -18.67 -15.04
C GLN A 299 -23.83 -20.20 -15.13
N TYR A 300 -24.10 -20.91 -14.02
CA TYR A 300 -23.93 -22.35 -13.92
C TYR A 300 -24.80 -23.12 -14.94
N ASP A 301 -26.08 -22.77 -15.02
CA ASP A 301 -27.03 -23.42 -15.95
C ASP A 301 -26.71 -23.06 -17.41
N VAL A 302 -26.39 -21.79 -17.66
CA VAL A 302 -25.96 -21.31 -18.98
C VAL A 302 -24.73 -22.09 -19.47
N LEU A 303 -23.70 -22.21 -18.60
CA LEU A 303 -22.48 -22.93 -18.91
C LEU A 303 -22.75 -24.44 -19.15
N THR A 304 -23.63 -25.03 -18.36
CA THR A 304 -23.97 -26.46 -18.50
C THR A 304 -24.62 -26.74 -19.85
N HIS A 305 -25.57 -25.89 -20.27
CA HIS A 305 -26.24 -26.02 -21.56
C HIS A 305 -25.28 -25.70 -22.72
N TYR A 306 -24.50 -24.63 -22.61
CA TYR A 306 -23.49 -24.28 -23.61
C TYR A 306 -22.50 -25.44 -23.86
N PHE A 307 -21.89 -25.98 -22.80
CA PHE A 307 -20.94 -27.06 -22.94
C PHE A 307 -21.59 -28.41 -23.39
N THR A 308 -22.88 -28.56 -23.16
CA THR A 308 -23.62 -29.72 -23.73
C THR A 308 -23.64 -29.66 -25.25
N GLY A 309 -23.90 -28.47 -25.82
CA GLY A 309 -23.82 -28.23 -27.27
C GLY A 309 -22.39 -28.38 -27.81
N VAL A 310 -21.43 -27.74 -27.13
CA VAL A 310 -20.02 -27.75 -27.53
C VAL A 310 -19.43 -29.16 -27.58
N VAL A 311 -19.72 -30.03 -26.59
CA VAL A 311 -19.22 -31.43 -26.60
C VAL A 311 -19.82 -32.22 -27.74
N PHE A 312 -21.04 -31.90 -28.16
CA PHE A 312 -21.68 -32.55 -29.32
C PHE A 312 -21.03 -32.12 -30.65
N GLU A 313 -20.67 -30.83 -30.79
CA GLU A 313 -20.10 -30.27 -32.03
C GLU A 313 -18.57 -30.45 -32.12
N ASP A 314 -17.84 -30.26 -30.99
CA ASP A 314 -16.38 -30.33 -30.89
C ASP A 314 -15.95 -31.12 -29.64
N PRO A 315 -15.96 -32.46 -29.72
CA PRO A 315 -15.69 -33.37 -28.61
C PRO A 315 -14.19 -33.42 -28.23
N THR A 316 -13.70 -32.35 -27.61
CA THR A 316 -12.34 -32.36 -27.04
C THR A 316 -12.35 -32.92 -25.62
N HIS A 317 -11.23 -33.52 -25.20
CA HIS A 317 -11.08 -34.03 -23.83
C HIS A 317 -11.36 -32.93 -22.77
N THR A 318 -10.91 -31.70 -23.01
CA THR A 318 -11.13 -30.57 -22.10
C THR A 318 -12.61 -30.19 -22.00
N ASN A 319 -13.32 -30.11 -23.13
CA ASN A 319 -14.75 -29.78 -23.14
C ASN A 319 -15.59 -30.87 -22.43
N ASP A 320 -15.24 -32.16 -22.65
CA ASP A 320 -15.88 -33.27 -21.96
C ASP A 320 -15.63 -33.24 -20.43
N MET A 321 -14.41 -32.93 -20.00
CA MET A 321 -14.06 -32.74 -18.59
C MET A 321 -14.86 -31.59 -17.93
N ILE A 322 -14.98 -30.45 -18.63
CA ILE A 322 -15.80 -29.33 -18.15
C ILE A 322 -17.26 -29.74 -17.98
N LEU A 323 -17.84 -30.35 -19.00
CA LEU A 323 -19.24 -30.80 -18.97
C LEU A 323 -19.49 -31.84 -17.88
N LYS A 324 -18.62 -32.84 -17.72
CA LYS A 324 -18.71 -33.83 -16.64
C LYS A 324 -18.68 -33.17 -15.26
N SER A 325 -17.80 -32.16 -15.09
CA SER A 325 -17.71 -31.40 -13.84
C SER A 325 -18.98 -30.61 -13.58
N LEU A 326 -19.53 -29.91 -14.59
CA LEU A 326 -20.77 -29.12 -14.45
C LEU A 326 -22.00 -30.01 -14.19
N LYS A 327 -22.04 -31.24 -14.76
CA LYS A 327 -23.13 -32.18 -14.51
C LYS A 327 -23.03 -32.88 -13.15
N ASN A 328 -21.90 -32.80 -12.46
CA ASN A 328 -21.75 -33.36 -11.13
C ASN A 328 -22.38 -32.43 -10.09
N LYS A 329 -23.47 -32.85 -9.46
CA LYS A 329 -24.21 -32.08 -8.46
C LYS A 329 -23.34 -31.58 -7.29
N PHE A 330 -22.33 -32.31 -6.89
CA PHE A 330 -21.38 -31.88 -5.85
C PHE A 330 -20.52 -30.69 -6.27
N THR A 331 -20.27 -30.49 -7.56
CA THR A 331 -19.46 -29.37 -8.07
C THR A 331 -20.09 -28.04 -7.67
N LEU A 332 -21.39 -27.85 -7.86
CA LEU A 332 -22.09 -26.63 -7.46
C LEU A 332 -22.01 -26.41 -5.95
N ALA A 333 -22.26 -27.44 -5.15
CA ALA A 333 -22.15 -27.35 -3.69
C ALA A 333 -20.74 -26.95 -3.21
N TYR A 334 -19.67 -27.49 -3.84
CA TYR A 334 -18.30 -27.07 -3.54
C TYR A 334 -18.02 -25.62 -3.95
N LEU A 335 -18.48 -25.17 -5.11
CA LEU A 335 -18.33 -23.77 -5.55
C LEU A 335 -19.03 -22.81 -4.59
N GLU A 336 -20.25 -23.14 -4.15
CA GLU A 336 -21.03 -22.35 -3.19
C GLU A 336 -20.36 -22.30 -1.81
N PHE A 337 -19.82 -23.44 -1.33
CA PHE A 337 -19.01 -23.50 -0.12
C PHE A 337 -17.77 -22.61 -0.22
N MET A 338 -17.05 -22.67 -1.34
CA MET A 338 -15.88 -21.83 -1.58
C MET A 338 -16.27 -20.34 -1.65
N SER A 339 -17.33 -20.00 -2.38
CA SER A 339 -17.83 -18.61 -2.44
C SER A 339 -18.12 -18.04 -1.06
N PHE A 340 -18.78 -18.80 -0.18
CA PHE A 340 -19.08 -18.40 1.18
C PHE A 340 -17.81 -18.14 2.01
N ASN A 341 -16.88 -19.08 2.05
CA ASN A 341 -15.67 -18.96 2.86
C ASN A 341 -14.68 -17.93 2.31
N LEU A 342 -14.47 -17.88 0.99
CA LEU A 342 -13.65 -16.84 0.38
C LEU A 342 -14.24 -15.45 0.60
N GLY A 343 -15.57 -15.32 0.70
CA GLY A 343 -16.25 -14.05 1.02
C GLY A 343 -15.79 -13.45 2.34
N ARG A 344 -15.69 -14.27 3.39
CA ARG A 344 -15.18 -13.84 4.72
C ARG A 344 -13.75 -13.30 4.60
N LEU A 345 -12.89 -14.00 3.86
CA LEU A 345 -11.49 -13.63 3.69
C LEU A 345 -11.32 -12.39 2.81
N VAL A 346 -12.17 -12.22 1.79
CA VAL A 346 -12.19 -11.01 0.95
C VAL A 346 -12.61 -9.80 1.77
N SER A 347 -13.61 -9.92 2.64
CA SER A 347 -14.03 -8.83 3.53
C SER A 347 -12.88 -8.38 4.45
N PHE A 348 -12.18 -9.32 5.08
CA PHE A 348 -10.98 -9.04 5.87
C PHE A 348 -9.90 -8.36 5.01
N ASN A 349 -9.60 -8.91 3.84
CA ASN A 349 -8.57 -8.36 2.95
C ASN A 349 -8.90 -6.94 2.49
N THR A 350 -10.16 -6.65 2.19
CA THR A 350 -10.62 -5.32 1.78
C THR A 350 -10.43 -4.30 2.89
N LEU A 351 -10.72 -4.66 4.15
CA LEU A 351 -10.47 -3.81 5.31
C LEU A 351 -9.00 -3.40 5.39
N TYR A 352 -8.08 -4.38 5.26
CA TYR A 352 -6.63 -4.14 5.38
C TYR A 352 -5.95 -3.64 4.09
N GLN A 353 -6.70 -3.41 3.02
CA GLN A 353 -6.27 -2.62 1.86
C GLN A 353 -6.52 -1.12 2.02
N SER A 354 -7.16 -0.71 3.12
CA SER A 354 -7.39 0.68 3.49
C SER A 354 -6.08 1.48 3.62
N GLU A 355 -6.19 2.79 3.54
CA GLU A 355 -5.10 3.73 3.83
C GLU A 355 -5.14 4.22 5.30
N MET A 356 -6.17 3.84 6.06
CA MET A 356 -6.27 4.16 7.49
C MET A 356 -5.36 3.26 8.33
N PRO A 357 -4.78 3.75 9.45
CA PRO A 357 -3.95 2.93 10.34
C PRO A 357 -4.81 1.92 11.10
N LEU A 358 -4.64 0.62 10.81
CA LEU A 358 -5.50 -0.45 11.33
C LEU A 358 -4.75 -1.54 12.11
N LEU A 359 -3.46 -1.36 12.43
CA LEU A 359 -2.69 -2.41 13.13
C LEU A 359 -3.28 -2.72 14.51
N HIS A 360 -3.79 -1.73 15.21
CA HIS A 360 -4.42 -1.86 16.53
C HIS A 360 -5.72 -2.71 16.51
N GLU A 361 -6.39 -2.80 15.37
CA GLU A 361 -7.60 -3.63 15.22
C GLU A 361 -7.28 -5.06 14.75
N LEU A 362 -6.04 -5.32 14.29
CA LEU A 362 -5.69 -6.58 13.63
C LEU A 362 -5.97 -7.81 14.52
N GLU A 363 -5.56 -7.77 15.77
CA GLU A 363 -5.79 -8.89 16.69
C GLU A 363 -7.29 -9.14 16.91
N ILE A 364 -8.06 -8.08 17.06
CA ILE A 364 -9.52 -8.15 17.28
C ILE A 364 -10.20 -8.78 16.07
N GLU A 365 -9.87 -8.32 14.86
CA GLU A 365 -10.47 -8.82 13.62
C GLU A 365 -10.05 -10.27 13.33
N ILE A 366 -8.82 -10.65 13.63
CA ILE A 366 -8.37 -12.06 13.52
C ILE A 366 -9.11 -12.94 14.50
N ARG A 367 -9.32 -12.52 15.77
CA ARG A 367 -10.10 -13.26 16.75
C ARG A 367 -11.56 -13.45 16.33
N LYS A 368 -12.17 -12.40 15.76
CA LYS A 368 -13.53 -12.48 15.20
C LYS A 368 -13.59 -13.47 14.05
N LEU A 369 -12.64 -13.38 13.11
CA LEU A 369 -12.56 -14.28 11.96
C LEU A 369 -12.37 -15.74 12.40
N LEU A 370 -11.45 -16.02 13.32
CA LEU A 370 -11.22 -17.35 13.86
C LEU A 370 -12.50 -17.90 14.50
N LYS A 371 -13.15 -17.15 15.41
CA LYS A 371 -14.37 -17.58 16.06
C LYS A 371 -15.51 -17.83 15.07
N ALA A 372 -15.65 -16.99 14.05
CA ALA A 372 -16.64 -17.19 12.99
C ALA A 372 -16.42 -18.48 12.18
N VAL A 373 -15.17 -18.88 11.93
CA VAL A 373 -14.85 -20.13 11.24
C VAL A 373 -14.97 -21.34 12.16
N TYR A 374 -14.60 -21.24 13.44
CA TYR A 374 -14.76 -22.31 14.42
C TYR A 374 -16.22 -22.72 14.59
N LEU A 375 -17.16 -21.76 14.59
CA LEU A 375 -18.60 -22.03 14.70
C LEU A 375 -19.16 -22.91 13.58
N ASP A 376 -18.44 -23.04 12.46
CA ASP A 376 -18.87 -23.89 11.36
C ASP A 376 -18.71 -25.39 11.67
N PHE A 377 -17.82 -25.77 12.63
CA PHE A 377 -17.51 -27.18 12.91
C PHE A 377 -17.24 -27.53 14.39
N LEU A 378 -17.33 -26.57 15.30
CA LEU A 378 -17.18 -26.77 16.75
C LEU A 378 -18.44 -26.33 17.50
N ASP A 379 -18.59 -26.82 18.73
CA ASP A 379 -19.70 -26.45 19.61
C ASP A 379 -19.69 -24.95 19.99
N LEU A 380 -20.85 -24.32 19.94
CA LEU A 380 -21.01 -22.89 20.21
C LEU A 380 -20.50 -22.47 21.60
N LYS A 381 -20.82 -23.25 22.64
CA LYS A 381 -20.46 -22.93 24.02
C LYS A 381 -18.93 -22.94 24.16
N TYR A 382 -18.29 -23.98 23.62
CA TYR A 382 -16.83 -24.11 23.64
C TYR A 382 -16.13 -22.94 22.91
N VAL A 383 -16.61 -22.57 21.73
CA VAL A 383 -16.06 -21.44 20.96
C VAL A 383 -16.25 -20.10 21.68
N ARG A 384 -17.36 -19.92 22.36
CA ARG A 384 -17.68 -18.68 23.10
C ARG A 384 -16.78 -18.50 24.32
N GLU A 385 -16.58 -19.56 25.09
CA GLU A 385 -15.90 -19.53 26.40
C GLU A 385 -14.37 -19.64 26.27
N THR A 386 -13.86 -20.13 25.14
CA THR A 386 -12.41 -20.34 24.94
C THR A 386 -11.77 -19.20 24.16
N ASP A 387 -10.52 -18.85 24.51
CA ASP A 387 -9.72 -17.91 23.74
C ASP A 387 -9.48 -18.42 22.32
N ALA A 388 -9.64 -17.55 21.31
CA ALA A 388 -9.60 -17.92 19.89
C ALA A 388 -8.27 -18.59 19.46
N PHE A 389 -7.14 -18.16 20.03
CA PHE A 389 -5.83 -18.75 19.73
C PHE A 389 -5.58 -20.06 20.50
N SER A 390 -6.29 -20.30 21.59
CA SER A 390 -6.15 -21.46 22.48
C SER A 390 -7.13 -22.60 22.16
N ILE A 391 -8.05 -22.42 21.22
CA ILE A 391 -9.03 -23.46 20.84
C ILE A 391 -8.30 -24.70 20.30
N ASP A 392 -8.65 -25.86 20.89
CA ASP A 392 -8.22 -27.18 20.46
C ASP A 392 -9.23 -27.72 19.44
N LEU A 393 -8.74 -28.05 18.23
CA LEU A 393 -9.57 -28.44 17.08
C LEU A 393 -10.14 -29.87 17.19
N ASP A 394 -9.57 -30.70 18.08
CA ASP A 394 -9.99 -32.09 18.27
C ASP A 394 -11.09 -32.21 19.35
N LYS A 395 -11.32 -31.13 20.12
CA LYS A 395 -12.33 -31.10 21.17
C LYS A 395 -13.63 -30.47 20.71
N ASN A 396 -14.75 -30.99 21.27
CA ASN A 396 -16.08 -30.40 21.05
C ASN A 396 -16.49 -30.22 19.58
N THR A 397 -16.05 -31.13 18.70
CA THR A 397 -16.46 -31.14 17.29
C THR A 397 -17.92 -31.56 17.15
N ILE A 398 -18.66 -30.89 16.27
CA ILE A 398 -20.00 -31.31 15.87
C ILE A 398 -19.94 -32.48 14.88
N PRO A 399 -21.03 -33.27 14.71
CA PRO A 399 -21.09 -34.34 13.72
C PRO A 399 -20.75 -33.84 12.32
N LEU A 400 -20.04 -34.68 11.54
CA LEU A 400 -19.48 -34.29 10.24
C LEU A 400 -20.52 -33.67 9.29
N THR A 401 -21.70 -34.29 9.15
CA THR A 401 -22.79 -33.83 8.28
C THR A 401 -23.52 -32.58 8.82
N LYS A 402 -23.19 -32.14 10.05
CA LYS A 402 -23.67 -30.88 10.65
C LYS A 402 -22.69 -29.74 10.48
N THR A 403 -21.52 -29.95 9.86
CA THR A 403 -20.60 -28.89 9.50
C THR A 403 -21.34 -27.83 8.68
N TYR A 404 -21.26 -26.56 9.10
CA TYR A 404 -21.92 -25.48 8.38
C TYR A 404 -21.12 -25.11 7.12
N ILE A 405 -21.78 -25.14 5.98
CA ILE A 405 -21.17 -24.97 4.66
C ILE A 405 -21.67 -23.73 3.92
N GLY A 406 -22.46 -22.88 4.58
CA GLY A 406 -23.12 -21.72 3.97
C GLY A 406 -24.54 -22.04 3.47
N VAL A 407 -25.40 -21.04 3.38
CA VAL A 407 -26.83 -21.24 3.08
C VAL A 407 -27.05 -21.90 1.70
N LYS A 408 -26.38 -21.39 0.65
CA LYS A 408 -26.54 -21.92 -0.72
C LYS A 408 -26.07 -23.38 -0.80
N ALA A 409 -24.85 -23.67 -0.37
CA ALA A 409 -24.32 -25.03 -0.37
C ALA A 409 -25.18 -26.00 0.49
N SER A 410 -25.74 -25.52 1.61
CA SER A 410 -26.66 -26.32 2.43
C SER A 410 -27.95 -26.65 1.71
N HIS A 411 -28.47 -25.73 0.89
CA HIS A 411 -29.66 -25.98 0.06
C HIS A 411 -29.36 -27.05 -1.00
N THR A 412 -28.30 -26.86 -1.80
CA THR A 412 -27.85 -27.81 -2.83
C THR A 412 -27.55 -29.18 -2.24
N MET A 413 -26.88 -29.25 -1.08
CA MET A 413 -26.60 -30.52 -0.40
C MET A 413 -27.83 -31.21 0.17
N ARG A 414 -28.88 -30.48 0.58
CA ARG A 414 -30.13 -31.07 1.04
C ARG A 414 -30.77 -31.90 -0.07
N GLU A 415 -30.87 -31.36 -1.29
CA GLU A 415 -31.38 -32.10 -2.46
C GLU A 415 -30.55 -33.35 -2.77
N ILE A 416 -29.22 -33.28 -2.61
CA ILE A 416 -28.32 -34.41 -2.82
C ILE A 416 -28.55 -35.48 -1.73
N ILE A 417 -28.66 -35.08 -0.46
CA ILE A 417 -28.88 -35.97 0.69
C ILE A 417 -30.24 -36.64 0.59
N ASP A 418 -31.30 -35.92 0.20
CA ASP A 418 -32.64 -36.49 0.00
C ASP A 418 -32.66 -37.61 -1.07
N ASN A 419 -31.76 -37.51 -2.07
CA ASN A 419 -31.66 -38.52 -3.11
C ASN A 419 -30.71 -39.69 -2.76
N LEU A 420 -29.59 -39.46 -2.07
CA LEU A 420 -28.52 -40.44 -1.85
C LEU A 420 -28.49 -40.98 -0.41
N GLY A 421 -29.03 -40.22 0.55
CA GLY A 421 -28.89 -40.44 1.99
C GLY A 421 -27.62 -39.83 2.58
N ASP A 422 -27.72 -39.46 3.86
CA ASP A 422 -26.64 -38.77 4.61
C ASP A 422 -25.39 -39.63 4.84
N LYS A 423 -25.54 -40.97 4.83
CA LYS A 423 -24.44 -41.97 4.99
C LYS A 423 -23.74 -42.33 3.69
N HIS A 424 -24.19 -41.81 2.53
CA HIS A 424 -23.57 -42.11 1.25
C HIS A 424 -22.10 -41.63 1.25
N ASN A 425 -21.20 -42.45 0.69
CA ASN A 425 -19.76 -42.15 0.71
C ASN A 425 -19.41 -40.78 0.13
N ASP A 426 -20.03 -40.38 -0.97
CA ASP A 426 -19.74 -39.11 -1.63
C ASP A 426 -20.23 -37.91 -0.76
N VAL A 427 -21.34 -38.08 -0.02
CA VAL A 427 -21.83 -37.07 0.94
C VAL A 427 -20.85 -36.92 2.10
N GLN A 428 -20.42 -38.06 2.68
CA GLN A 428 -19.41 -38.06 3.74
C GLN A 428 -18.07 -37.43 3.28
N MET A 429 -17.64 -37.77 2.06
CA MET A 429 -16.42 -37.25 1.46
C MET A 429 -16.52 -35.72 1.23
N PHE A 430 -17.67 -35.24 0.76
CA PHE A 430 -17.92 -33.80 0.60
C PHE A 430 -17.75 -33.04 1.93
N PHE A 431 -18.45 -33.48 2.98
CA PHE A 431 -18.35 -32.83 4.29
C PHE A 431 -16.95 -32.98 4.92
N SER A 432 -16.26 -34.10 4.65
CA SER A 432 -14.85 -34.27 5.08
C SER A 432 -13.92 -33.25 4.41
N HIS A 433 -14.05 -33.04 3.11
CA HIS A 433 -13.28 -32.01 2.41
C HIS A 433 -13.57 -30.61 2.96
N CYS A 434 -14.85 -30.28 3.16
CA CYS A 434 -15.26 -28.99 3.73
C CYS A 434 -14.70 -28.79 5.14
N LYS A 435 -14.81 -29.79 6.03
CA LYS A 435 -14.25 -29.71 7.39
C LYS A 435 -12.73 -29.58 7.37
N ASN A 436 -12.03 -30.34 6.52
CA ASN A 436 -10.58 -30.26 6.38
C ASN A 436 -10.13 -28.88 5.86
N PHE A 437 -10.89 -28.27 4.94
CA PHE A 437 -10.67 -26.89 4.52
C PHE A 437 -10.75 -25.92 5.69
N LEU A 438 -11.78 -26.02 6.54
CA LEU A 438 -11.99 -25.14 7.71
C LEU A 438 -10.88 -25.33 8.75
N ILE A 439 -10.50 -26.58 9.05
CA ILE A 439 -9.39 -26.91 9.96
C ILE A 439 -8.07 -26.32 9.45
N GLU A 440 -7.76 -26.53 8.18
CA GLU A 440 -6.54 -25.97 7.56
C GLU A 440 -6.59 -24.45 7.61
N LEU A 441 -7.73 -23.84 7.28
CA LEU A 441 -7.89 -22.38 7.28
C LEU A 441 -7.58 -21.77 8.66
N VAL A 442 -8.18 -22.27 9.71
CA VAL A 442 -7.92 -21.75 11.07
C VAL A 442 -6.49 -22.03 11.53
N GLY A 443 -5.93 -23.19 11.18
CA GLY A 443 -4.53 -23.52 11.47
C GLY A 443 -3.56 -22.55 10.80
N GLN A 444 -3.81 -22.20 9.54
CA GLN A 444 -3.00 -21.23 8.81
C GLN A 444 -3.18 -19.80 9.36
N ILE A 445 -4.40 -19.40 9.74
CA ILE A 445 -4.64 -18.10 10.37
C ILE A 445 -3.89 -18.00 11.69
N LYS A 446 -4.04 -18.98 12.60
CA LYS A 446 -3.31 -19.01 13.88
C LYS A 446 -1.81 -18.85 13.68
N LYS A 447 -1.22 -19.67 12.80
CA LYS A 447 0.23 -19.67 12.52
C LYS A 447 0.75 -18.36 11.97
N ARG A 448 0.00 -17.71 11.05
CA ARG A 448 0.47 -16.51 10.32
C ARG A 448 0.23 -15.22 11.05
N PHE A 449 -0.76 -15.21 11.94
CA PHE A 449 -1.15 -14.03 12.71
C PHE A 449 -0.83 -14.13 14.21
N GLU A 450 -0.05 -15.14 14.63
CA GLU A 450 0.41 -15.27 16.02
C GLU A 450 1.14 -14.00 16.49
N ASP A 451 1.98 -13.43 15.64
CA ASP A 451 2.78 -12.23 15.93
C ASP A 451 1.92 -10.97 16.18
N CYS A 452 0.61 -10.96 15.80
CA CYS A 452 -0.25 -9.80 16.07
C CYS A 452 -0.43 -9.51 17.56
N GLN A 453 -0.25 -10.53 18.42
CA GLN A 453 -0.30 -10.39 19.87
C GLN A 453 0.84 -9.54 20.45
N ASN A 454 1.95 -9.38 19.71
CA ASN A 454 3.07 -8.52 20.10
C ASN A 454 2.71 -7.02 20.03
N PHE A 455 1.61 -6.68 19.38
CA PHE A 455 1.13 -5.30 19.24
C PHE A 455 -0.02 -4.97 20.18
N LYS A 456 -0.22 -5.75 21.24
CA LYS A 456 -1.27 -5.52 22.26
C LYS A 456 -1.24 -4.11 22.86
N PHE A 457 -0.06 -3.52 22.98
CA PHE A 457 0.10 -2.16 23.47
C PHE A 457 -0.65 -1.13 22.62
N LEU A 458 -0.89 -1.40 21.34
CA LEU A 458 -1.71 -0.54 20.45
C LEU A 458 -3.21 -0.57 20.80
N SER A 459 -3.66 -1.47 21.68
CA SER A 459 -5.05 -1.51 22.11
C SER A 459 -5.51 -0.20 22.76
N CYS A 460 -4.58 0.60 23.31
CA CYS A 460 -4.84 1.96 23.80
C CYS A 460 -5.47 2.88 22.76
N LEU A 461 -5.30 2.59 21.46
CA LEU A 461 -5.91 3.35 20.38
C LEU A 461 -7.42 3.11 20.24
N SER A 462 -7.97 2.01 20.81
CA SER A 462 -9.41 1.76 20.81
C SER A 462 -10.14 2.77 21.70
N PRO A 463 -11.19 3.48 21.20
CA PRO A 463 -11.96 4.42 22.00
C PRO A 463 -12.49 3.83 23.31
N LYS A 464 -12.94 2.57 23.29
CA LYS A 464 -13.41 1.86 24.50
C LYS A 464 -12.33 1.72 25.57
N ILE A 465 -11.08 1.51 25.17
CA ILE A 465 -9.94 1.37 26.08
C ILE A 465 -9.44 2.73 26.52
N ALA A 466 -9.34 3.67 25.57
CA ALA A 466 -8.84 5.01 25.78
C ALA A 466 -9.74 5.82 26.72
N HIS A 467 -11.01 5.93 26.39
CA HIS A 467 -11.97 6.74 27.13
C HIS A 467 -12.22 6.18 28.56
N ASN A 468 -12.23 4.86 28.72
CA ASN A 468 -12.42 4.22 30.02
C ASN A 468 -11.12 4.05 30.83
N LEU A 469 -9.98 4.56 30.34
CA LEU A 469 -8.66 4.41 30.95
C LEU A 469 -8.33 2.96 31.35
N SER A 470 -8.77 1.98 30.52
CA SER A 470 -8.44 0.56 30.75
C SER A 470 -6.92 0.30 30.66
N VAL A 471 -6.21 1.16 29.98
CA VAL A 471 -4.74 1.36 30.08
C VAL A 471 -4.53 2.59 30.97
N PRO A 472 -4.14 2.43 32.24
CA PRO A 472 -4.12 3.55 33.19
C PRO A 472 -2.94 4.50 33.00
N SER A 473 -1.86 4.06 32.33
CA SER A 473 -0.63 4.81 32.08
C SER A 473 0.03 4.29 30.81
N PHE A 474 0.80 5.16 30.15
CA PHE A 474 1.65 4.80 29.01
C PHE A 474 2.98 4.14 29.41
N ALA A 475 3.25 3.91 30.70
CA ALA A 475 4.52 3.35 31.18
C ALA A 475 4.89 2.03 30.48
N GLU A 476 3.96 1.06 30.37
CA GLU A 476 4.20 -0.21 29.66
C GLU A 476 4.48 -0.03 28.16
N ILE A 477 3.89 1.00 27.55
CA ILE A 477 4.12 1.34 26.13
C ILE A 477 5.52 1.91 25.96
N TYR A 478 5.97 2.76 26.88
CA TYR A 478 7.32 3.31 26.88
C TYR A 478 8.39 2.22 27.16
N GLU A 479 8.08 1.25 28.02
CA GLU A 479 8.95 0.07 28.20
C GLU A 479 9.04 -0.78 26.92
N SER A 480 7.94 -0.94 26.20
CA SER A 480 7.89 -1.67 24.94
C SER A 480 8.57 -0.92 23.78
N LEU A 481 8.53 0.41 23.81
CA LEU A 481 9.02 1.32 22.79
C LEU A 481 9.89 2.44 23.42
N PRO A 482 11.12 2.14 23.89
CA PRO A 482 11.95 3.08 24.65
C PRO A 482 12.25 4.40 23.92
N TYR A 483 12.27 4.41 22.59
CA TYR A 483 12.49 5.62 21.79
C TYR A 483 11.36 6.67 21.91
N LEU A 484 10.23 6.34 22.54
CA LEU A 484 9.18 7.32 22.80
C LEU A 484 9.63 8.41 23.77
N THR A 485 10.62 8.14 24.61
CA THR A 485 11.22 9.14 25.52
C THR A 485 11.87 10.32 24.76
N GLU A 486 12.31 10.09 23.52
CA GLU A 486 12.83 11.14 22.63
C GLU A 486 11.71 11.98 21.99
N VAL A 487 10.46 11.47 21.98
CA VAL A 487 9.32 12.11 21.33
C VAL A 487 8.56 13.01 22.29
N ALA A 488 8.27 12.51 23.50
CA ALA A 488 7.59 13.26 24.55
C ALA A 488 7.93 12.68 25.94
N ASP A 489 7.85 13.53 26.97
CA ASP A 489 8.00 13.11 28.35
C ASP A 489 6.80 12.26 28.81
N LEU A 490 7.05 11.15 29.51
CA LEU A 490 6.03 10.22 29.94
C LEU A 490 5.01 10.87 30.90
N GLU A 491 5.49 11.69 31.86
CA GLU A 491 4.58 12.34 32.83
C GLU A 491 3.62 13.30 32.13
N ASP A 492 4.09 14.05 31.13
CA ASP A 492 3.26 14.98 30.39
C ASP A 492 2.25 14.21 29.51
N VAL A 493 2.66 13.11 28.90
CA VAL A 493 1.77 12.23 28.13
C VAL A 493 0.70 11.64 29.04
N ASP A 494 1.05 11.12 30.22
CA ASP A 494 0.10 10.53 31.17
C ASP A 494 -0.91 11.55 31.72
N LYS A 495 -0.46 12.79 31.98
CA LYS A 495 -1.36 13.90 32.36
C LYS A 495 -2.40 14.15 31.26
N GLU A 496 -1.94 14.26 30.01
CA GLU A 496 -2.82 14.47 28.86
C GLU A 496 -3.72 13.27 28.59
N TRP A 497 -3.21 12.03 28.75
CA TRP A 497 -3.95 10.79 28.63
C TRP A 497 -5.10 10.69 29.63
N ARG A 498 -4.86 11.06 30.88
CA ARG A 498 -5.93 11.07 31.89
C ARG A 498 -6.92 12.22 31.65
N ALA A 499 -6.44 13.36 31.18
CA ALA A 499 -7.29 14.51 30.90
C ALA A 499 -8.22 14.27 29.69
N HIS A 500 -7.75 13.58 28.63
CA HIS A 500 -8.57 13.36 27.43
C HIS A 500 -9.80 12.47 27.71
N ALA A 501 -9.70 11.53 28.64
CA ALA A 501 -10.82 10.66 29.02
C ALA A 501 -11.97 11.43 29.69
N MET A 502 -11.72 12.65 30.19
CA MET A 502 -12.72 13.54 30.77
C MET A 502 -13.27 14.57 29.77
N ASN A 503 -12.85 14.49 28.52
CA ASN A 503 -13.31 15.43 27.48
C ASN A 503 -14.77 15.13 27.11
N PRO A 504 -15.71 16.07 27.29
CA PRO A 504 -17.13 15.86 27.01
C PRO A 504 -17.46 15.67 25.52
N SER A 505 -16.54 16.01 24.63
CA SER A 505 -16.69 15.82 23.19
C SER A 505 -16.34 14.40 22.74
N LEU A 506 -15.82 13.56 23.63
CA LEU A 506 -15.40 12.19 23.35
C LEU A 506 -16.32 11.19 24.07
N ASN A 507 -16.53 10.02 23.46
CA ASN A 507 -17.18 8.88 24.09
C ASN A 507 -16.64 7.57 23.51
N ASP A 508 -16.84 6.47 24.21
CA ASP A 508 -16.30 5.16 23.88
C ASP A 508 -17.04 4.42 22.74
N GLU A 509 -18.17 4.95 22.25
CA GLU A 509 -18.94 4.41 21.12
C GLU A 509 -18.51 5.04 19.78
N MET A 510 -17.68 6.09 19.81
CA MET A 510 -17.19 6.74 18.59
C MET A 510 -16.34 5.78 17.74
N GLU A 511 -16.38 5.97 16.43
CA GLU A 511 -15.40 5.36 15.52
C GLU A 511 -13.98 5.82 15.87
N CYS A 512 -13.01 4.89 15.83
CA CYS A 512 -11.62 5.16 16.23
C CYS A 512 -11.03 6.40 15.53
N SER A 513 -11.27 6.51 14.23
CA SER A 513 -10.77 7.64 13.44
C SER A 513 -11.40 8.97 13.84
N GLU A 514 -12.66 8.99 14.17
CA GLU A 514 -13.37 10.18 14.62
C GLU A 514 -12.93 10.58 16.03
N TYR A 515 -12.83 9.61 16.95
CA TYR A 515 -12.38 9.83 18.32
C TYR A 515 -11.02 10.55 18.35
N TRP A 516 -10.02 9.98 17.67
CA TRP A 516 -8.67 10.56 17.68
C TRP A 516 -8.58 11.84 16.86
N ARG A 517 -9.36 11.99 15.79
CA ARG A 517 -9.43 13.26 15.07
C ARG A 517 -9.94 14.38 15.97
N VAL A 518 -10.98 14.15 16.74
CA VAL A 518 -11.50 15.15 17.70
C VAL A 518 -10.46 15.41 18.79
N ALA A 519 -9.93 14.37 19.44
CA ALA A 519 -8.95 14.50 20.52
C ALA A 519 -7.69 15.29 20.10
N LEU A 520 -7.11 14.95 18.94
CA LEU A 520 -5.83 15.54 18.49
C LEU A 520 -5.97 16.96 17.93
N HIS A 521 -7.18 17.38 17.54
CA HIS A 521 -7.45 18.75 17.06
C HIS A 521 -8.08 19.66 18.11
N ASP A 522 -8.39 19.14 19.29
CA ASP A 522 -9.01 19.93 20.34
C ASP A 522 -8.08 21.06 20.81
N LYS A 523 -8.66 22.27 20.95
CA LYS A 523 -7.91 23.49 21.28
C LYS A 523 -8.57 24.22 22.44
N ASN A 524 -7.75 24.78 23.31
CA ASN A 524 -8.20 25.64 24.37
C ASN A 524 -8.67 27.02 23.82
N SER A 525 -9.23 27.84 24.66
CA SER A 525 -9.71 29.18 24.31
C SER A 525 -8.63 30.12 23.74
N ALA A 526 -7.35 29.81 23.95
CA ALA A 526 -6.22 30.54 23.38
C ALA A 526 -5.77 30.01 22.01
N GLY A 527 -6.44 28.96 21.49
CA GLY A 527 -6.12 28.33 20.21
C GLY A 527 -4.98 27.31 20.25
N ASN A 528 -4.43 26.99 21.43
CA ASN A 528 -3.40 25.98 21.60
C ASN A 528 -4.00 24.58 21.73
N LYS A 529 -3.34 23.55 21.19
CA LYS A 529 -3.74 22.15 21.38
C LYS A 529 -3.81 21.80 22.87
N ILE A 530 -4.85 21.05 23.26
CA ILE A 530 -5.02 20.62 24.65
C ILE A 530 -4.10 19.43 24.95
N TYR A 531 -3.88 18.54 23.98
CA TYR A 531 -3.10 17.31 24.14
C TYR A 531 -1.89 17.25 23.18
N PRO A 532 -0.92 18.20 23.26
CA PRO A 532 0.18 18.29 22.29
C PRO A 532 1.17 17.12 22.38
N ASN A 533 1.44 16.59 23.58
CA ASN A 533 2.37 15.48 23.78
C ASN A 533 1.72 14.15 23.41
N LEU A 534 0.45 13.97 23.79
CA LEU A 534 -0.35 12.82 23.37
C LEU A 534 -0.46 12.76 21.85
N ALA A 535 -0.63 13.89 21.16
CA ALA A 535 -0.68 13.96 19.71
C ALA A 535 0.61 13.47 19.05
N LYS A 536 1.79 13.80 19.60
CA LYS A 536 3.08 13.28 19.12
C LYS A 536 3.17 11.76 19.27
N ILE A 537 2.82 11.24 20.44
CA ILE A 537 2.84 9.79 20.69
C ILE A 537 1.85 9.07 19.79
N MET A 538 0.62 9.58 19.63
CA MET A 538 -0.37 8.99 18.73
C MET A 538 0.10 8.99 17.28
N SER A 539 0.80 10.03 16.82
CA SER A 539 1.40 10.04 15.48
C SER A 539 2.39 8.90 15.29
N VAL A 540 3.19 8.58 16.32
CA VAL A 540 4.13 7.44 16.28
C VAL A 540 3.37 6.12 16.26
N LEU A 541 2.43 5.91 17.17
CA LEU A 541 1.67 4.66 17.29
C LEU A 541 0.83 4.36 16.04
N LEU A 542 0.24 5.38 15.43
CA LEU A 542 -0.53 5.27 14.20
C LEU A 542 0.35 5.09 12.94
N SER A 543 1.66 5.34 13.04
CA SER A 543 2.61 5.16 11.93
C SER A 543 3.08 3.71 11.73
N PHE A 544 2.68 2.77 12.60
CA PHE A 544 3.02 1.37 12.40
C PHE A 544 2.34 0.79 11.15
N PRO A 545 3.08 -0.01 10.34
CA PRO A 545 2.55 -0.57 9.12
C PRO A 545 1.69 -1.81 9.43
N PHE A 546 0.74 -2.14 8.58
CA PHE A 546 -0.11 -3.33 8.71
C PHE A 546 -0.28 -4.11 7.39
N SER A 547 0.08 -3.51 6.26
CA SER A 547 0.02 -4.15 4.95
C SER A 547 1.00 -3.50 3.97
N ASN A 548 1.35 -4.23 2.89
CA ASN A 548 2.12 -3.70 1.77
C ASN A 548 1.22 -3.14 0.63
N ALA A 549 -0.06 -2.90 0.90
CA ALA A 549 -1.01 -2.41 -0.10
C ALA A 549 -0.57 -1.09 -0.78
N ALA A 550 0.18 -0.25 -0.06
CA ALA A 550 0.75 0.99 -0.62
C ALA A 550 1.72 0.70 -1.78
N VAL A 551 2.58 -0.30 -1.64
CA VAL A 551 3.54 -0.72 -2.69
C VAL A 551 2.81 -1.41 -3.83
N GLU A 552 1.79 -2.23 -3.56
CA GLU A 552 0.97 -2.85 -4.62
C GLU A 552 0.28 -1.79 -5.48
N ARG A 553 -0.23 -0.72 -4.86
CA ARG A 553 -0.79 0.44 -5.57
C ARG A 553 0.26 1.16 -6.42
N LEU A 554 1.48 1.29 -5.91
CA LEU A 554 2.61 1.86 -6.66
C LEU A 554 2.93 1.00 -7.89
N PHE A 555 2.98 -0.33 -7.77
CA PHE A 555 3.23 -1.24 -8.89
C PHE A 555 2.13 -1.20 -9.94
N SER A 556 0.88 -1.02 -9.53
CA SER A 556 -0.22 -0.77 -10.47
C SER A 556 0.00 0.51 -11.28
N GLN A 557 0.43 1.59 -10.65
CA GLN A 557 0.79 2.83 -11.34
C GLN A 557 2.02 2.66 -12.23
N LEU A 558 3.04 1.92 -11.76
CA LEU A 558 4.22 1.56 -12.54
C LEU A 558 3.83 0.87 -13.85
N SER A 559 2.94 -0.11 -13.77
CA SER A 559 2.46 -0.87 -14.94
C SER A 559 1.74 0.02 -15.96
N LEU A 560 1.01 1.04 -15.49
CA LEU A 560 0.37 2.04 -16.35
C LEU A 560 1.39 2.98 -17.00
N ILE A 561 2.44 3.39 -16.27
CA ILE A 561 3.49 4.26 -16.80
C ILE A 561 4.37 3.50 -17.78
N LYS A 562 4.88 2.32 -17.40
CA LYS A 562 5.76 1.47 -18.20
C LYS A 562 4.93 0.52 -19.10
N SER A 563 4.04 1.10 -19.93
CA SER A 563 3.24 0.36 -20.92
C SER A 563 4.13 -0.20 -22.05
N LYS A 564 3.56 -1.07 -22.92
CA LYS A 564 4.27 -1.59 -24.10
C LYS A 564 4.90 -0.47 -24.96
N HIS A 565 4.23 0.68 -25.06
CA HIS A 565 4.69 1.84 -25.83
C HIS A 565 5.74 2.71 -25.10
N ARG A 566 6.01 2.42 -23.82
CA ARG A 566 6.98 3.15 -22.98
C ARG A 566 8.00 2.21 -22.31
N ALA A 567 8.28 1.06 -22.91
CA ALA A 567 9.19 0.05 -22.36
C ALA A 567 10.63 0.57 -22.19
N SER A 568 11.05 1.52 -23.05
CA SER A 568 12.38 2.14 -23.03
C SER A 568 12.55 3.27 -21.99
N LEU A 569 11.57 3.52 -21.14
CA LEU A 569 11.65 4.59 -20.14
C LEU A 569 12.78 4.27 -19.13
N LYS A 570 13.75 5.21 -19.02
CA LYS A 570 14.86 5.06 -18.05
C LYS A 570 14.34 5.11 -16.60
N GLN A 571 15.02 4.40 -15.72
CA GLN A 571 14.65 4.27 -14.29
C GLN A 571 14.44 5.64 -13.61
N GLU A 572 15.34 6.58 -13.81
CA GLU A 572 15.23 7.93 -13.24
C GLU A 572 13.95 8.67 -13.67
N SER A 573 13.59 8.55 -14.96
CA SER A 573 12.37 9.18 -15.47
C SER A 573 11.12 8.49 -14.93
N LEU A 574 11.19 7.18 -14.68
CA LEU A 574 10.13 6.40 -14.09
C LEU A 574 9.86 6.83 -12.65
N VAL A 575 10.90 6.90 -11.82
CA VAL A 575 10.81 7.38 -10.43
C VAL A 575 10.28 8.81 -10.38
N ALA A 576 10.82 9.69 -11.25
CA ALA A 576 10.39 11.08 -11.33
C ALA A 576 8.92 11.26 -11.76
N LEU A 577 8.36 10.33 -12.55
CA LEU A 577 6.93 10.30 -12.88
C LEU A 577 6.06 9.73 -11.75
N LEU A 578 6.60 8.82 -10.95
CA LEU A 578 5.89 8.25 -9.81
C LEU A 578 5.75 9.26 -8.65
N GLN A 579 6.76 10.11 -8.40
CA GLN A 579 6.73 11.11 -7.34
C GLN A 579 5.50 12.06 -7.42
N PRO A 580 5.24 12.76 -8.53
CA PRO A 580 4.05 13.61 -8.65
C PRO A 580 2.75 12.82 -8.51
N LYS A 581 2.71 11.58 -9.03
CA LYS A 581 1.52 10.73 -8.93
C LYS A 581 1.20 10.36 -7.49
N THR A 582 2.21 9.95 -6.71
CA THR A 582 2.05 9.67 -5.30
C THR A 582 1.59 10.93 -4.57
N TYR A 583 2.24 12.06 -4.80
CA TYR A 583 1.91 13.34 -4.18
C TYR A 583 0.48 13.83 -4.47
N PHE A 584 0.04 13.78 -5.75
CA PHE A 584 -1.28 14.28 -6.13
C PHE A 584 -2.41 13.28 -5.82
N LYS A 585 -2.14 11.98 -5.83
CA LYS A 585 -3.14 10.96 -5.50
C LYS A 585 -3.68 11.18 -4.09
N ASP A 586 -2.81 11.45 -3.15
CA ASP A 586 -3.17 11.66 -1.76
C ASP A 586 -4.03 12.92 -1.52
N ARG A 587 -4.05 13.83 -2.48
CA ARG A 587 -4.82 15.08 -2.45
C ARG A 587 -6.10 15.07 -3.30
N GLY A 588 -6.36 13.95 -3.98
CA GLY A 588 -7.52 13.77 -4.85
C GLY A 588 -7.25 14.03 -6.34
N SER A 589 -8.10 13.49 -7.21
CA SER A 589 -7.96 13.64 -8.67
C SER A 589 -8.09 15.09 -9.13
N GLY A 590 -7.26 15.52 -10.09
CA GLY A 590 -7.28 16.88 -10.67
C GLY A 590 -6.54 17.94 -9.86
N GLN A 591 -5.73 17.53 -8.88
CA GLN A 591 -5.01 18.48 -8.03
C GLN A 591 -3.84 19.17 -8.73
N ALA A 592 -3.23 18.55 -9.74
CA ALA A 592 -2.16 19.21 -10.52
C ALA A 592 -2.62 20.53 -11.16
N GLY A 593 -3.89 20.63 -11.59
CA GLY A 593 -4.46 21.88 -12.10
C GLY A 593 -4.60 22.99 -11.04
N LYS A 594 -4.86 22.61 -9.78
CA LYS A 594 -5.00 23.52 -8.65
C LYS A 594 -3.70 23.80 -7.93
N TYR A 595 -2.68 22.95 -8.17
CA TYR A 595 -1.38 23.06 -7.52
C TYR A 595 -0.65 24.36 -7.94
N GLU A 596 -0.12 25.08 -6.96
CA GLU A 596 0.70 26.25 -7.20
C GLU A 596 2.18 25.90 -6.96
N PRO A 597 3.04 25.99 -8.01
CA PRO A 597 4.47 25.78 -7.87
C PRO A 597 5.11 26.73 -6.87
N THR A 598 5.97 26.20 -6.01
CA THR A 598 6.69 26.98 -5.01
C THR A 598 7.79 27.86 -5.65
N GLU A 599 8.26 28.87 -4.93
CA GLU A 599 9.39 29.70 -5.39
C GLU A 599 10.67 28.85 -5.58
N GLU A 600 10.83 27.78 -4.81
CA GLU A 600 11.93 26.84 -4.97
C GLU A 600 11.84 26.07 -6.29
N MET A 601 10.66 25.59 -6.68
CA MET A 601 10.44 24.94 -7.99
C MET A 601 10.71 25.90 -9.14
N ILE A 602 10.33 27.16 -9.01
CA ILE A 602 10.63 28.19 -10.01
C ILE A 602 12.15 28.41 -10.10
N SER A 603 12.86 28.40 -8.96
CA SER A 603 14.32 28.47 -8.93
C SER A 603 14.99 27.26 -9.57
N LEU A 604 14.51 26.04 -9.26
CA LEU A 604 14.98 24.81 -9.90
C LEU A 604 14.75 24.80 -11.40
N HIS A 605 13.58 25.29 -11.85
CA HIS A 605 13.28 25.43 -13.27
C HIS A 605 14.26 26.36 -13.99
N LYS A 606 14.67 27.47 -13.37
CA LYS A 606 15.68 28.39 -13.90
C LYS A 606 17.05 27.71 -13.98
N LYS A 607 17.50 27.03 -12.92
CA LYS A 607 18.75 26.25 -12.90
C LYS A 607 18.76 25.17 -14.00
N MET A 608 17.64 24.46 -14.17
CA MET A 608 17.49 23.46 -15.22
C MET A 608 17.73 24.05 -16.63
N ILE A 609 17.22 25.25 -16.90
CA ILE A 609 17.41 25.92 -18.21
C ILE A 609 18.86 26.36 -18.40
N SER A 610 19.53 26.89 -17.33
CA SER A 610 20.92 27.34 -17.40
C SER A 610 21.91 26.19 -17.53
N ASN A 611 21.62 25.00 -16.94
CA ASN A 611 22.52 23.84 -16.95
C ASN A 611 22.26 22.86 -18.11
N ALA A 612 21.38 23.19 -19.04
CA ALA A 612 21.01 22.29 -20.15
C ALA A 612 22.15 21.94 -21.11
N THR A 613 23.36 22.49 -20.90
CA THR A 613 24.50 22.37 -21.81
C THR A 613 25.57 21.37 -21.37
N ASP A 614 25.75 20.98 -20.07
CA ASP A 614 27.02 20.38 -19.67
C ASP A 614 27.03 19.23 -18.63
N SER A 615 25.93 18.62 -18.21
CA SER A 615 26.01 17.60 -17.15
C SER A 615 25.55 16.19 -17.56
N THR A 616 26.35 15.17 -17.22
CA THR A 616 25.97 13.75 -17.35
C THR A 616 24.87 13.35 -16.34
N ALA A 617 24.12 12.28 -16.64
CA ALA A 617 23.03 11.80 -15.74
C ALA A 617 23.55 11.42 -14.34
N GLU A 618 24.79 10.98 -14.24
CA GLU A 618 25.44 10.56 -12.98
C GLU A 618 25.89 11.76 -12.14
N GLU A 619 26.36 12.82 -12.76
CA GLU A 619 26.67 14.11 -12.09
C GLU A 619 25.40 14.80 -11.59
N LEU A 620 24.33 14.75 -12.36
CA LEU A 620 23.01 15.25 -11.95
C LEU A 620 22.49 14.48 -10.75
N ARG A 621 22.67 13.15 -10.70
CA ARG A 621 22.30 12.33 -9.54
C ARG A 621 23.16 12.63 -8.32
N LYS A 622 24.48 12.78 -8.47
CA LYS A 622 25.40 13.13 -7.37
C LYS A 622 25.12 14.53 -6.81
N ASN A 623 24.86 15.49 -7.68
CA ASN A 623 24.48 16.85 -7.27
C ASN A 623 23.10 16.86 -6.61
N PHE A 624 22.17 16.05 -7.11
CA PHE A 624 20.84 15.81 -6.56
C PHE A 624 20.89 15.28 -5.11
N LEU A 625 21.73 14.26 -4.85
CA LEU A 625 21.88 13.68 -3.51
C LEU A 625 22.64 14.60 -2.53
N LYS A 626 23.46 15.53 -3.04
CA LYS A 626 24.13 16.55 -2.22
C LYS A 626 23.23 17.71 -1.82
N ASP A 627 22.22 18.00 -2.62
CA ASP A 627 21.26 19.09 -2.38
C ASP A 627 19.99 18.60 -1.63
N LEU A 628 19.86 17.27 -1.42
CA LEU A 628 18.84 16.64 -0.57
C LEU A 628 19.22 16.77 0.90
#